data_60bb97311ab72dac0dc9b3634837e4bf
#
_entry.id   60bb97311ab72dac0dc9b3634837e4bf
#
_cell.length_a   1.000
_cell.length_b   1.000
_cell.length_c   1.000
_cell.angle_alpha   90.00
_cell.angle_beta   90.00
_cell.angle_gamma   90.00
#
_symmetry.space_group_name_H-M   'P 1'
#
loop_
_entity.id
_entity.type
_entity.pdbx_description
1 polymer ?
#
loop_
_entity_poly.entity_id
_entity_poly.type
_entity_poly.pdbx_seq_one_letter_code
_entity_poly.pdbx_strand_id
1 'polypeptide(L)'
;GSDYGIVKDSIVISTTNVVGIISKVFKTYSEFNFTHSPKFNLIVFMGPDKVAGIMKGNGISSYIKFVPLESNIKVGDSIFTANNIEGSLSFKVGVVDKVETSQGFLTIKVKSNSNPRSVKFVSIIKNE
;
A
#
# COMPACT_ATOMS: atom_id res chain seq x y z
N GLY A 1 19.00 1.60 -8.31
CA GLY A 1 19.34 0.43 -9.10
C GLY A 1 19.89 -0.70 -8.25
N SER A 2 20.22 -1.81 -8.89
CA SER A 2 20.73 -3.00 -8.19
C SER A 2 22.06 -2.76 -7.48
N ASP A 3 22.86 -1.81 -7.96
CA ASP A 3 24.15 -1.46 -7.35
C ASP A 3 24.02 -0.92 -5.92
N TYR A 4 22.84 -0.45 -5.54
CA TYR A 4 22.55 0.08 -4.22
C TYR A 4 21.75 -0.87 -3.35
N GLY A 5 21.60 -2.12 -3.77
CA GLY A 5 20.85 -3.12 -3.02
C GLY A 5 19.34 -2.97 -3.10
N ILE A 6 18.82 -2.18 -4.02
CA ILE A 6 17.38 -2.04 -4.24
C ILE A 6 16.87 -3.30 -4.94
N VAL A 7 15.82 -3.90 -4.40
CA VAL A 7 15.22 -5.13 -4.95
C VAL A 7 13.76 -4.92 -5.30
N LYS A 8 13.25 -5.78 -6.18
CA LYS A 8 11.83 -5.81 -6.54
C LYS A 8 10.98 -5.96 -5.27
N ASP A 9 9.78 -5.38 -5.28
CA ASP A 9 8.82 -5.37 -4.18
C ASP A 9 9.25 -4.54 -2.96
N SER A 10 10.35 -3.80 -3.05
CA SER A 10 10.71 -2.80 -2.04
C SER A 10 9.67 -1.69 -2.02
N ILE A 11 9.32 -1.22 -0.83
CA ILE A 11 8.32 -0.19 -0.62
C ILE A 11 8.94 1.19 -0.87
N VAL A 12 8.23 2.04 -1.62
CA VAL A 12 8.63 3.41 -1.87
C VAL A 12 7.79 4.33 -1.00
N ILE A 13 8.43 5.14 -0.17
CA ILE A 13 7.74 6.06 0.74
C ILE A 13 8.13 7.51 0.43
N SER A 14 7.22 8.43 0.75
CA SER A 14 7.47 9.87 0.77
C SER A 14 7.09 10.37 2.16
N THR A 15 8.02 10.98 2.87
CA THR A 15 7.89 11.27 4.30
C THR A 15 7.70 9.95 5.08
N THR A 16 6.48 9.64 5.51
CA THR A 16 6.16 8.37 6.20
C THR A 16 5.04 7.60 5.51
N ASN A 17 4.61 8.05 4.34
CA ASN A 17 3.51 7.43 3.62
C ASN A 17 4.02 6.61 2.44
N VAL A 18 3.43 5.44 2.23
CA VAL A 18 3.74 4.60 1.08
C VAL A 18 3.18 5.26 -0.18
N VAL A 19 4.04 5.41 -1.19
CA VAL A 19 3.64 5.96 -2.50
C VAL A 19 3.66 4.92 -3.60
N GLY A 20 4.31 3.78 -3.38
CA GLY A 20 4.37 2.73 -4.38
C GLY A 20 5.25 1.57 -3.96
N ILE A 21 5.51 0.71 -4.93
CA ILE A 21 6.33 -0.49 -4.75
C ILE A 21 7.23 -0.67 -5.98
N ILE A 22 8.44 -1.14 -5.76
CA ILE A 22 9.40 -1.36 -6.84
C ILE A 22 8.94 -2.54 -7.68
N SER A 23 8.76 -2.32 -8.99
CA SER A 23 8.31 -3.35 -9.93
C SER A 23 9.44 -3.98 -10.72
N LYS A 24 10.46 -3.20 -11.06
CA LYS A 24 11.61 -3.67 -11.83
C LYS A 24 12.87 -3.00 -11.35
N VAL A 25 13.98 -3.74 -11.35
CA VAL A 25 15.30 -3.24 -10.98
C VAL A 25 16.25 -3.45 -12.15
N PHE A 26 16.86 -2.36 -12.60
CA PHE A 26 17.87 -2.36 -13.65
C PHE A 26 19.21 -1.93 -13.04
N LYS A 27 20.28 -2.07 -13.80
CA LYS A 27 21.63 -1.77 -13.30
C LYS A 27 21.78 -0.33 -12.84
N THR A 28 21.19 0.63 -13.55
CA THR A 28 21.36 2.07 -13.30
C THR A 28 20.11 2.77 -12.79
N TYR A 29 18.93 2.09 -12.79
CA TYR A 29 17.67 2.67 -12.34
C TYR A 29 16.69 1.59 -11.92
N SER A 30 15.61 2.02 -11.26
CA SER A 30 14.51 1.15 -10.89
C SER A 30 13.19 1.79 -11.28
N GLU A 31 12.21 0.97 -11.65
CA GLU A 31 10.84 1.41 -11.91
C GLU A 31 9.96 1.03 -10.73
N PHE A 32 8.96 1.85 -10.43
CA PHE A 32 7.99 1.53 -9.39
C PHE A 32 6.57 1.82 -9.84
N ASN A 33 5.61 1.18 -9.19
CA ASN A 33 4.19 1.40 -9.40
C ASN A 33 3.62 2.21 -8.24
N PHE A 34 2.93 3.29 -8.56
CA PHE A 34 2.16 4.05 -7.57
C PHE A 34 1.01 3.20 -7.02
N THR A 35 0.49 3.58 -5.86
CA THR A 35 -0.58 2.84 -5.18
C THR A 35 -1.84 2.66 -6.01
N HIS A 36 -2.12 3.57 -6.96
CA HIS A 36 -3.29 3.47 -7.85
C HIS A 36 -3.04 2.63 -9.11
N SER A 37 -1.79 2.21 -9.34
CA SER A 37 -1.46 1.40 -10.53
C SER A 37 -2.16 0.04 -10.49
N PRO A 38 -2.68 -0.47 -11.63
CA PRO A 38 -3.23 -1.82 -11.71
C PRO A 38 -2.20 -2.90 -11.36
N LYS A 39 -0.92 -2.57 -11.40
CA LYS A 39 0.17 -3.49 -11.03
C LYS A 39 0.55 -3.41 -9.56
N PHE A 40 -0.05 -2.49 -8.81
CA PHE A 40 0.22 -2.35 -7.38
C PHE A 40 -0.47 -3.47 -6.61
N ASN A 41 0.25 -4.09 -5.70
CA ASN A 41 -0.24 -5.20 -4.89
C ASN A 41 0.54 -5.21 -3.58
N LEU A 42 -0.14 -4.97 -2.47
CA LEU A 42 0.51 -4.85 -1.17
C LEU A 42 -0.40 -5.38 -0.07
N ILE A 43 0.16 -6.22 0.81
CA ILE A 43 -0.54 -6.67 2.01
C ILE A 43 -0.59 -5.52 3.01
N VAL A 44 -1.79 -5.23 3.50
CA VAL A 44 -2.03 -4.13 4.44
C VAL A 44 -2.85 -4.60 5.63
N PHE A 45 -2.80 -3.82 6.70
CA PHE A 45 -3.66 -3.96 7.88
C PHE A 45 -4.48 -2.70 8.08
N MET A 46 -5.72 -2.85 8.52
CA MET A 46 -6.62 -1.73 8.72
C MET A 46 -7.52 -1.93 9.94
N GLY A 47 -7.90 -0.82 10.54
CA GLY A 47 -8.80 -0.78 11.67
C GLY A 47 -8.17 -1.20 12.98
N PRO A 48 -8.96 -1.14 14.09
CA PRO A 48 -8.46 -1.44 15.42
C PRO A 48 -8.09 -2.91 15.61
N ASP A 49 -8.71 -3.80 14.84
CA ASP A 49 -8.44 -5.24 14.93
C ASP A 49 -7.35 -5.69 13.96
N LYS A 50 -6.70 -4.77 13.28
CA LYS A 50 -5.63 -5.04 12.31
C LYS A 50 -6.04 -6.09 11.29
N VAL A 51 -7.19 -5.85 10.64
CA VAL A 51 -7.71 -6.74 9.61
C VAL A 51 -6.79 -6.71 8.40
N ALA A 52 -6.31 -7.88 8.01
CA ALA A 52 -5.42 -8.01 6.85
C ALA A 52 -6.20 -7.98 5.55
N GLY A 53 -5.59 -7.41 4.53
CA GLY A 53 -6.15 -7.42 3.18
C GLY A 53 -5.07 -7.15 2.16
N ILE A 54 -5.43 -7.30 0.89
CA ILE A 54 -4.54 -7.00 -0.22
C ILE A 54 -5.03 -5.74 -0.91
N MET A 55 -4.20 -4.71 -0.88
CA MET A 55 -4.50 -3.45 -1.53
C MET A 55 -4.03 -3.49 -2.98
N LYS A 56 -4.91 -3.10 -3.88
CA LYS A 56 -4.66 -3.07 -5.33
C LYS A 56 -5.09 -1.73 -5.91
N GLY A 57 -4.51 -1.38 -7.03
CA GLY A 57 -4.93 -0.23 -7.82
C GLY A 57 -5.79 -0.64 -9.01
N ASN A 58 -6.55 0.30 -9.54
CA ASN A 58 -7.35 0.11 -10.75
C ASN A 58 -7.00 1.10 -11.88
N GLY A 59 -5.90 1.83 -11.73
CA GLY A 59 -5.45 2.87 -12.66
C GLY A 59 -5.85 4.28 -12.23
N ILE A 60 -6.87 4.41 -11.37
CA ILE A 60 -7.42 5.70 -10.92
C ILE A 60 -7.33 5.80 -9.41
N SER A 61 -7.68 4.75 -8.71
CA SER A 61 -7.75 4.70 -7.25
C SER A 61 -7.25 3.35 -6.74
N SER A 62 -7.24 3.19 -5.43
CA SER A 62 -6.84 1.96 -4.77
C SER A 62 -8.00 1.41 -3.96
N TYR A 63 -8.04 0.10 -3.82
CA TYR A 63 -9.08 -0.59 -3.07
C TYR A 63 -8.56 -1.90 -2.47
N ILE A 64 -9.30 -2.41 -1.49
CA ILE A 64 -9.02 -3.68 -0.84
C ILE A 64 -10.30 -4.52 -0.93
N LYS A 65 -10.22 -5.68 -1.59
CA LYS A 65 -11.37 -6.57 -1.79
C LYS A 65 -11.30 -7.81 -0.89
N PHE A 66 -12.42 -8.51 -0.81
CA PHE A 66 -12.56 -9.79 -0.11
C PHE A 66 -12.28 -9.71 1.38
N VAL A 67 -12.61 -8.57 1.98
CA VAL A 67 -12.54 -8.40 3.43
C VAL A 67 -13.78 -9.05 4.05
N PRO A 68 -13.64 -9.84 5.13
CA PRO A 68 -14.81 -10.47 5.75
C PRO A 68 -15.87 -9.46 6.19
N LEU A 69 -17.15 -9.81 5.97
CA LEU A 69 -18.28 -8.92 6.29
C LEU A 69 -18.31 -8.44 7.73
N GLU A 70 -17.92 -9.30 8.65
CA GLU A 70 -17.97 -9.00 10.09
C GLU A 70 -16.78 -8.17 10.58
N SER A 71 -15.90 -7.75 9.69
CA SER A 71 -14.72 -6.96 10.07
C SER A 71 -15.10 -5.60 10.62
N ASN A 72 -14.43 -5.19 11.69
CA ASN A 72 -14.63 -3.89 12.33
C ASN A 72 -13.79 -2.82 11.61
N ILE A 73 -14.32 -2.30 10.52
CA ILE A 73 -13.65 -1.30 9.69
C ILE A 73 -14.61 -0.14 9.45
N LYS A 74 -14.11 1.09 9.66
CA LYS A 74 -14.89 2.31 9.51
C LYS A 74 -14.18 3.29 8.59
N VAL A 75 -14.94 4.15 7.93
CA VAL A 75 -14.40 5.30 7.19
C VAL A 75 -13.51 6.11 8.14
N GLY A 76 -12.32 6.46 7.65
CA GLY A 76 -11.31 7.19 8.43
C GLY A 76 -10.28 6.31 9.12
N ASP A 77 -10.50 5.00 9.20
CA ASP A 77 -9.51 4.10 9.76
C ASP A 77 -8.22 4.15 8.95
N SER A 78 -7.09 4.13 9.64
CA SER A 78 -5.78 4.13 9.00
C SER A 78 -5.44 2.76 8.43
N ILE A 79 -4.74 2.78 7.30
CA ILE A 79 -4.27 1.59 6.61
C ILE A 79 -2.75 1.61 6.63
N PHE A 80 -2.14 0.53 7.12
CA PHE A 80 -0.69 0.40 7.26
C PHE A 80 -0.15 -0.81 6.51
N THR A 81 1.12 -0.77 6.17
CA THR A 81 1.81 -1.93 5.61
C THR A 81 1.86 -3.06 6.63
N ALA A 82 1.86 -4.29 6.13
CA ALA A 82 2.11 -5.44 6.98
C ALA A 82 3.52 -5.37 7.56
N ASN A 83 3.63 -5.68 8.85
CA ASN A 83 4.90 -5.77 9.53
C ASN A 83 5.35 -7.24 9.48
N ASN A 84 6.18 -7.57 8.48
CA ASN A 84 6.57 -8.96 8.21
C ASN A 84 7.70 -9.46 9.09
N ILE A 85 8.39 -8.55 9.75
CA ILE A 85 9.56 -8.88 10.60
C ILE A 85 9.36 -8.23 11.95
N GLU A 86 9.55 -8.98 13.02
CA GLU A 86 9.48 -8.45 14.37
C GLU A 86 10.40 -7.24 14.52
N GLY A 87 9.86 -6.14 15.03
CA GLY A 87 10.59 -4.88 15.16
C GLY A 87 10.64 -4.02 13.92
N SER A 88 10.10 -4.49 12.79
CA SER A 88 10.00 -3.69 11.58
C SER A 88 8.99 -2.57 11.72
N LEU A 89 9.20 -1.48 11.00
CA LEU A 89 8.29 -0.35 10.98
C LEU A 89 7.12 -0.62 10.04
N SER A 90 5.92 -0.21 10.45
CA SER A 90 4.75 -0.13 9.58
C SER A 90 4.63 1.29 9.05
N PHE A 91 4.27 1.40 7.77
CA PHE A 91 4.12 2.69 7.11
C PHE A 91 2.66 2.89 6.71
N LYS A 92 2.17 4.10 6.87
CA LYS A 92 0.80 4.45 6.48
C LYS A 92 0.68 4.47 4.96
N VAL A 93 -0.36 3.81 4.45
CA VAL A 93 -0.65 3.76 3.01
C VAL A 93 -1.76 4.75 2.67
N GLY A 94 -2.70 4.91 3.56
CA GLY A 94 -3.84 5.79 3.36
C GLY A 94 -4.87 5.59 4.46
N VAL A 95 -6.09 5.99 4.17
CA VAL A 95 -7.23 5.81 5.08
C VAL A 95 -8.39 5.16 4.34
N VAL A 96 -9.28 4.53 5.10
CA VAL A 96 -10.54 3.99 4.56
C VAL A 96 -11.42 5.15 4.14
N ASP A 97 -11.73 5.21 2.85
CA ASP A 97 -12.59 6.25 2.27
C ASP A 97 -14.06 5.81 2.20
N LYS A 98 -14.28 4.54 1.87
CA LYS A 98 -15.62 3.99 1.73
C LYS A 98 -15.60 2.49 2.02
N VAL A 99 -16.65 2.00 2.65
CA VAL A 99 -16.85 0.57 2.92
C VAL A 99 -18.12 0.14 2.18
N GLU A 100 -17.97 -0.81 1.27
CA GLU A 100 -19.10 -1.34 0.49
C GLU A 100 -19.19 -2.85 0.65
N THR A 101 -20.41 -3.38 0.56
CA THR A 101 -20.64 -4.82 0.53
C THR A 101 -20.78 -5.27 -0.92
N SER A 102 -20.05 -6.32 -1.28
CA SER A 102 -20.09 -6.88 -2.63
C SER A 102 -19.84 -8.38 -2.58
N GLN A 103 -20.76 -9.17 -3.13
CA GLN A 103 -20.60 -10.62 -3.29
C GLN A 103 -20.23 -11.36 -1.98
N GLY A 104 -20.82 -10.94 -0.86
CA GLY A 104 -20.59 -11.60 0.42
C GLY A 104 -19.34 -11.12 1.17
N PHE A 105 -18.67 -10.09 0.68
CA PHE A 105 -17.47 -9.51 1.29
C PHE A 105 -17.61 -8.00 1.38
N LEU A 106 -16.72 -7.38 2.15
CA LEU A 106 -16.51 -5.95 2.11
C LEU A 106 -15.48 -5.60 1.03
N THR A 107 -15.74 -4.50 0.34
CA THR A 107 -14.77 -3.84 -0.53
C THR A 107 -14.46 -2.48 0.08
N ILE A 108 -13.20 -2.21 0.32
CA ILE A 108 -12.73 -0.98 0.94
C ILE A 108 -12.12 -0.09 -0.13
N LYS A 109 -12.66 1.11 -0.30
CA LYS A 109 -12.04 2.12 -1.14
C LYS A 109 -11.03 2.88 -0.29
N VAL A 110 -9.84 3.06 -0.82
CA VAL A 110 -8.72 3.67 -0.12
C VAL A 110 -8.52 5.10 -0.61
N LYS A 111 -8.37 6.03 0.34
CA LYS A 111 -7.88 7.36 0.06
C LYS A 111 -6.40 7.40 0.40
N SER A 112 -5.57 7.54 -0.62
CA SER A 112 -4.13 7.65 -0.45
C SER A 112 -3.78 9.01 0.13
N ASN A 113 -2.84 9.05 1.07
CA ASN A 113 -2.34 10.29 1.64
C ASN A 113 -1.31 10.99 0.76
N SER A 114 -0.80 10.29 -0.26
CA SER A 114 0.22 10.85 -1.14
C SER A 114 -0.37 11.15 -2.51
N ASN A 115 -0.04 12.34 -3.01
CA ASN A 115 -0.36 12.73 -4.38
C ASN A 115 0.91 12.55 -5.21
N PRO A 116 0.92 11.68 -6.24
CA PRO A 116 2.10 11.48 -7.08
C PRO A 116 2.68 12.77 -7.66
N ARG A 117 1.82 13.74 -7.95
CA ARG A 117 2.26 15.03 -8.52
C ARG A 117 3.00 15.91 -7.53
N SER A 118 2.80 15.71 -6.23
CA SER A 118 3.46 16.49 -5.18
C SER A 118 4.64 15.77 -4.54
N VAL A 119 4.92 14.55 -4.94
CA VAL A 119 6.05 13.78 -4.42
C VAL A 119 7.34 14.32 -5.01
N LYS A 120 8.23 14.84 -4.16
CA LYS A 120 9.52 15.39 -4.57
C LYS A 120 10.68 14.49 -4.17
N PHE A 121 10.57 13.84 -3.01
CA PHE A 121 11.61 12.97 -2.49
C PHE A 121 10.98 11.66 -2.02
N VAL A 122 11.65 10.56 -2.29
CA VAL A 122 11.22 9.23 -1.85
C VAL A 122 12.36 8.50 -1.18
N SER A 123 12.01 7.64 -0.26
CA SER A 123 12.91 6.66 0.34
C SER A 123 12.43 5.26 -0.03
N ILE A 124 13.35 4.33 -0.12
CA ILE A 124 13.05 2.97 -0.49
C ILE A 124 13.35 2.06 0.69
N ILE A 125 12.34 1.31 1.13
CA ILE A 125 12.48 0.36 2.23
C ILE A 125 12.63 -1.03 1.60
N LYS A 126 13.76 -1.66 1.87
CA LYS A 126 14.03 -3.00 1.33
C LYS A 126 13.03 -4.01 1.89
N ASN A 127 12.53 -4.86 1.01
CA ASN A 127 11.72 -5.99 1.36
C ASN A 127 12.64 -7.19 1.64
N GLU A 128 12.90 -7.43 2.91
CA GLU A 128 13.77 -8.53 3.35
C GLU A 128 12.98 -9.75 3.79
#